data_40f64b29b1fa8184494abd78778f1559
#
_entry.id   40f64b29b1fa8184494abd78778f1559
#
_cell.length_a   1.000
_cell.length_b   1.000
_cell.length_c   1.000
_cell.angle_alpha   90.00
_cell.angle_beta   90.00
_cell.angle_gamma   90.00
#
_symmetry.space_group_name_H-M   'P 1'
#
loop_
_entity.id
_entity.type
_entity.pdbx_description
1 polymer ?
#
loop_
_entity_poly.entity_id
_entity_poly.type
_entity_poly.pdbx_seq_one_letter_code
_entity_poly.pdbx_strand_id
1 'polypeptide(L)'
;MAHREKASHLGPFKPTLILHGGAGALSRANLPSELWTRYHASLSRYLAVTRELLNSGSTALDAACHAVALLEDDVLYNCGRGSVFTERGTIEMEASVMVCSVDPGGPPAGSIKRGAAVSLIRNTRHPILLAKEVLVTADEDGGMGGTSTMHCHLSGRDVEEWGWAEKALEKKPDHWFWTQRRWEEHRRGLHQQSSYNFADLIASVDPLSEQLHQEDDGLDGVREIPSQGTVGAVCMDSWGNLAVATSTGGLTNKKAGRIGDTPTAGSGFWAESWDEDTYNNRAPFRSTQGAQPPLVTLVGRMPVLYQLVTQTSNLLGSCLSPTESDEEHQQYRAEAPAPAYTAYKSPPLLPRYDTSTQQPIRHRRHALAMSGTGNGDSFIRVNACRTVASICRLDYPSPPLAEAMRVIAGPKGELQRSAGDRWGKTGEGQGGMIGIEVIDEQEPDVECGVDSKGETKSKKKTGRVAFDFNCGGLFRAYYEVDEKTGTEEPKVMVFKEEY
;
A
#
# COMPACT_ATOMS: atom_id res chain seq x y z
N MET A 1 2.19 -4.06 42.94
CA MET A 1 1.05 -4.92 42.50
C MET A 1 0.31 -4.38 41.25
N ALA A 2 0.73 -3.28 40.63
CA ALA A 2 0.03 -2.65 39.48
C ALA A 2 0.50 -3.12 38.07
N HIS A 3 1.49 -4.01 38.00
CA HIS A 3 2.04 -4.47 36.69
C HIS A 3 1.47 -5.81 36.16
N ARG A 4 0.61 -6.47 36.92
CA ARG A 4 0.07 -7.80 36.53
C ARG A 4 -1.31 -7.75 35.84
N GLU A 5 -2.03 -6.64 35.95
CA GLU A 5 -3.38 -6.50 35.34
C GLU A 5 -3.38 -6.03 33.87
N LYS A 6 -2.28 -5.44 33.37
CA LYS A 6 -2.20 -5.00 31.97
C LYS A 6 -1.99 -6.10 30.93
N ALA A 7 -1.60 -7.31 31.35
CA ALA A 7 -1.32 -8.41 30.42
C ALA A 7 -2.60 -9.18 29.96
N SER A 8 -3.75 -8.92 30.58
CA SER A 8 -5.01 -9.65 30.29
C SER A 8 -5.87 -9.05 29.17
N HIS A 9 -5.45 -7.94 28.55
CA HIS A 9 -6.20 -7.26 27.50
C HIS A 9 -5.59 -7.36 26.09
N LEU A 10 -4.52 -8.12 25.89
CA LEU A 10 -3.93 -8.33 24.56
C LEU A 10 -4.59 -9.53 23.89
N GLY A 11 -4.95 -9.39 22.63
CA GLY A 11 -5.55 -10.44 21.79
C GLY A 11 -4.61 -11.63 21.54
N PRO A 12 -5.10 -12.63 20.78
CA PRO A 12 -4.39 -13.89 20.54
C PRO A 12 -3.21 -13.80 19.57
N PHE A 13 -3.04 -12.63 18.91
CA PHE A 13 -1.98 -12.43 17.93
C PHE A 13 -0.76 -11.74 18.57
N LYS A 14 0.43 -12.06 18.04
CA LYS A 14 1.64 -11.32 18.33
C LYS A 14 1.74 -10.13 17.38
N PRO A 15 1.80 -8.87 17.86
CA PRO A 15 1.94 -7.72 16.99
C PRO A 15 3.12 -7.85 16.03
N THR A 16 2.91 -7.50 14.78
CA THR A 16 3.93 -7.58 13.71
C THR A 16 3.96 -6.27 12.96
N LEU A 17 5.16 -5.81 12.56
CA LEU A 17 5.28 -4.58 11.78
C LEU A 17 6.49 -4.63 10.84
N ILE A 18 6.37 -3.89 9.74
CA ILE A 18 7.45 -3.56 8.83
C ILE A 18 7.28 -2.13 8.31
N LEU A 19 8.38 -1.41 8.21
CA LEU A 19 8.44 -0.04 7.70
C LEU A 19 9.30 0.01 6.43
N HIS A 20 9.04 0.97 5.54
CA HIS A 20 9.97 1.33 4.47
C HIS A 20 10.17 2.84 4.37
N GLY A 21 11.40 3.22 4.03
CA GLY A 21 11.83 4.61 3.82
C GLY A 21 12.03 4.97 2.35
N GLY A 22 11.51 4.16 1.43
CA GLY A 22 11.64 4.37 -0.01
C GLY A 22 12.52 3.33 -0.71
N ALA A 23 12.33 3.21 -2.03
CA ALA A 23 13.13 2.37 -2.92
C ALA A 23 13.62 3.18 -4.13
N GLY A 24 14.75 2.76 -4.71
CA GLY A 24 15.29 3.43 -5.89
C GLY A 24 16.66 2.91 -6.32
N ALA A 25 17.32 3.68 -7.18
CA ALA A 25 18.67 3.37 -7.72
C ALA A 25 19.78 3.60 -6.67
N LEU A 26 19.63 2.96 -5.50
CA LEU A 26 20.58 3.05 -4.41
C LEU A 26 21.81 2.16 -4.66
N SER A 27 22.97 2.66 -4.29
CA SER A 27 24.24 1.93 -4.36
C SER A 27 25.14 2.39 -3.21
N ARG A 28 26.15 1.61 -2.88
CA ARG A 28 27.14 2.03 -1.87
C ARG A 28 27.88 3.31 -2.27
N ALA A 29 27.95 3.62 -3.57
CA ALA A 29 28.61 4.83 -4.07
C ALA A 29 27.78 6.11 -3.83
N ASN A 30 26.44 6.00 -3.89
CA ASN A 30 25.53 7.13 -3.68
C ASN A 30 24.82 7.13 -2.33
N LEU A 31 25.12 6.17 -1.47
CA LEU A 31 24.71 6.11 -0.08
C LEU A 31 25.97 5.93 0.80
N PRO A 32 26.71 7.00 1.13
CA PRO A 32 27.88 6.92 2.00
C PRO A 32 27.54 6.39 3.40
N SER A 33 28.53 5.81 4.10
CA SER A 33 28.32 5.19 5.43
C SER A 33 27.77 6.16 6.47
N GLU A 34 28.16 7.42 6.43
CA GLU A 34 27.64 8.45 7.35
C GLU A 34 26.12 8.68 7.14
N LEU A 35 25.73 8.79 5.89
CA LEU A 35 24.31 8.93 5.54
C LEU A 35 23.52 7.67 5.88
N TRP A 36 24.08 6.49 5.57
CA TRP A 36 23.50 5.22 5.97
C TRP A 36 23.26 5.15 7.48
N THR A 37 24.24 5.56 8.28
CA THR A 37 24.13 5.58 9.74
C THR A 37 22.94 6.41 10.20
N ARG A 38 22.65 7.54 9.57
CA ARG A 38 21.50 8.39 9.88
C ARG A 38 20.17 7.70 9.54
N TYR A 39 20.06 7.12 8.33
CA TYR A 39 18.87 6.35 7.94
C TYR A 39 18.64 5.15 8.87
N HIS A 40 19.71 4.44 9.19
CA HIS A 40 19.66 3.29 10.09
C HIS A 40 19.19 3.69 11.49
N ALA A 41 19.72 4.75 12.06
CA ALA A 41 19.32 5.25 13.38
C ALA A 41 17.87 5.71 13.40
N SER A 42 17.44 6.44 12.37
CA SER A 42 16.07 6.92 12.19
C SER A 42 15.08 5.74 12.11
N LEU A 43 15.29 4.81 11.19
CA LEU A 43 14.44 3.63 11.01
C LEU A 43 14.42 2.72 12.24
N SER A 44 15.56 2.51 12.91
CA SER A 44 15.65 1.74 14.16
C SER A 44 14.78 2.36 15.26
N ARG A 45 14.86 3.68 15.41
CA ARG A 45 14.05 4.43 16.36
C ARG A 45 12.56 4.28 16.07
N TYR A 46 12.15 4.48 14.81
CA TYR A 46 10.73 4.43 14.43
C TYR A 46 10.18 3.02 14.54
N LEU A 47 10.96 2.00 14.20
CA LEU A 47 10.61 0.61 14.41
C LEU A 47 10.35 0.30 15.90
N ALA A 48 11.27 0.74 16.78
CA ALA A 48 11.17 0.50 18.22
C ALA A 48 9.95 1.19 18.84
N VAL A 49 9.72 2.48 18.54
CA VAL A 49 8.58 3.25 19.05
C VAL A 49 7.26 2.66 18.57
N THR A 50 7.17 2.25 17.30
CA THR A 50 5.95 1.64 16.75
C THR A 50 5.67 0.28 17.38
N ARG A 51 6.71 -0.51 17.65
CA ARG A 51 6.59 -1.78 18.37
C ARG A 51 6.07 -1.58 19.80
N GLU A 52 6.57 -0.57 20.50
CA GLU A 52 6.10 -0.26 21.85
C GLU A 52 4.62 0.13 21.86
N LEU A 53 4.21 0.95 20.89
CA LEU A 53 2.80 1.33 20.69
C LEU A 53 1.91 0.09 20.50
N LEU A 54 2.26 -0.80 19.60
CA LEU A 54 1.53 -2.05 19.36
C LEU A 54 1.49 -2.94 20.61
N ASN A 55 2.60 -3.07 21.32
CA ASN A 55 2.69 -3.88 22.55
C ASN A 55 1.89 -3.26 23.72
N SER A 56 1.65 -1.95 23.70
CA SER A 56 0.78 -1.25 24.65
C SER A 56 -0.71 -1.38 24.34
N GLY A 57 -1.08 -2.03 23.21
CA GLY A 57 -2.45 -2.27 22.83
C GLY A 57 -3.02 -1.24 21.84
N SER A 58 -2.18 -0.50 21.13
CA SER A 58 -2.62 0.36 20.04
C SER A 58 -3.19 -0.44 18.88
N THR A 59 -4.15 0.13 18.15
CA THR A 59 -4.66 -0.47 16.92
C THR A 59 -3.60 -0.51 15.83
N ALA A 60 -3.73 -1.42 14.88
CA ALA A 60 -2.85 -1.49 13.71
C ALA A 60 -2.86 -0.18 12.91
N LEU A 61 -4.04 0.46 12.77
CA LEU A 61 -4.20 1.72 12.05
C LEU A 61 -3.47 2.86 12.75
N ASP A 62 -3.63 3.01 14.08
CA ASP A 62 -2.96 4.07 14.84
C ASP A 62 -1.44 3.90 14.79
N ALA A 63 -0.95 2.68 14.96
CA ALA A 63 0.47 2.38 14.93
C ALA A 63 1.09 2.64 13.55
N ALA A 64 0.42 2.22 12.46
CA ALA A 64 0.90 2.46 11.10
C ALA A 64 0.92 3.96 10.75
N CYS A 65 -0.14 4.69 11.09
CA CYS A 65 -0.20 6.14 10.87
C CYS A 65 0.84 6.89 11.73
N HIS A 66 1.05 6.47 12.98
CA HIS A 66 2.08 7.06 13.84
C HIS A 66 3.48 6.86 13.25
N ALA A 67 3.81 5.65 12.77
CA ALA A 67 5.08 5.36 12.14
C ALA A 67 5.33 6.24 10.90
N VAL A 68 4.31 6.42 10.06
CA VAL A 68 4.42 7.27 8.87
C VAL A 68 4.49 8.75 9.25
N ALA A 69 3.77 9.21 10.28
CA ALA A 69 3.87 10.59 10.77
C ALA A 69 5.29 10.92 11.28
N LEU A 70 5.99 9.97 11.91
CA LEU A 70 7.40 10.13 12.28
C LEU A 70 8.32 10.27 11.06
N LEU A 71 8.03 9.54 9.98
CA LEU A 71 8.76 9.66 8.71
C LEU A 71 8.43 10.99 8.00
N GLU A 72 7.20 11.50 8.12
CA GLU A 72 6.78 12.81 7.57
C GLU A 72 7.44 14.01 8.27
N ASP A 73 7.85 13.85 9.53
CA ASP A 73 8.61 14.88 10.25
C ASP A 73 10.13 14.83 9.96
N ASP A 74 10.63 13.72 9.41
CA ASP A 74 12.06 13.49 9.19
C ASP A 74 12.49 13.94 7.78
N VAL A 75 13.38 14.92 7.72
CA VAL A 75 13.91 15.51 6.48
C VAL A 75 14.66 14.53 5.57
N LEU A 76 15.02 13.35 6.09
CA LEU A 76 15.69 12.31 5.30
C LEU A 76 14.79 11.72 4.22
N TYR A 77 13.48 11.71 4.40
CA TYR A 77 12.53 10.99 3.54
C TYR A 77 11.80 11.91 2.57
N ASN A 78 11.23 11.32 1.52
CA ASN A 78 10.43 12.04 0.52
C ASN A 78 8.94 11.99 0.90
N CYS A 79 8.60 12.56 2.03
CA CYS A 79 7.23 12.73 2.53
C CYS A 79 7.21 13.87 3.54
N GLY A 80 6.04 14.49 3.80
CA GLY A 80 5.95 15.56 4.79
C GLY A 80 7.07 16.59 4.63
N ARG A 81 7.81 16.85 5.72
CA ARG A 81 9.01 17.68 5.71
C ARG A 81 10.14 16.94 4.98
N GLY A 82 10.57 17.42 3.84
CA GLY A 82 11.57 16.76 2.97
C GLY A 82 10.97 16.20 1.69
N SER A 83 9.70 16.49 1.44
CA SER A 83 9.05 16.22 0.15
C SER A 83 9.73 16.96 -1.00
N VAL A 84 9.73 16.33 -2.17
CA VAL A 84 10.26 16.91 -3.42
C VAL A 84 9.36 18.02 -3.96
N PHE A 85 9.94 18.93 -4.72
CA PHE A 85 9.23 20.02 -5.38
C PHE A 85 8.59 19.59 -6.70
N THR A 86 7.46 20.21 -7.03
CA THR A 86 6.89 20.22 -8.37
C THR A 86 7.75 21.08 -9.31
N GLU A 87 7.52 21.00 -10.61
CA GLU A 87 8.19 21.90 -11.59
C GLU A 87 7.98 23.40 -11.31
N ARG A 88 6.91 23.75 -10.55
CA ARG A 88 6.56 25.12 -10.19
C ARG A 88 7.21 25.60 -8.89
N GLY A 89 8.03 24.77 -8.25
CA GLY A 89 8.63 25.10 -6.95
C GLY A 89 7.65 25.03 -5.77
N THR A 90 6.56 24.28 -5.90
CA THR A 90 5.61 23.99 -4.82
C THR A 90 5.75 22.55 -4.36
N ILE A 91 5.29 22.23 -3.15
CA ILE A 91 5.18 20.86 -2.67
C ILE A 91 3.71 20.43 -2.73
N GLU A 92 3.47 19.24 -3.25
CA GLU A 92 2.15 18.61 -3.32
C GLU A 92 2.32 17.16 -2.84
N MET A 93 1.77 16.85 -1.66
CA MET A 93 1.92 15.57 -0.99
C MET A 93 0.71 14.65 -1.20
N GLU A 94 0.93 13.37 -0.99
CA GLU A 94 -0.07 12.32 -1.11
C GLU A 94 0.07 11.35 0.06
N ALA A 95 -1.06 10.83 0.56
CA ALA A 95 -1.05 9.80 1.58
C ALA A 95 -2.27 8.88 1.46
N SER A 96 -2.14 7.66 1.98
CA SER A 96 -3.22 6.68 1.97
C SER A 96 -3.13 5.71 3.12
N VAL A 97 -4.29 5.18 3.51
CA VAL A 97 -4.46 4.15 4.53
C VAL A 97 -5.46 3.09 4.05
N MET A 98 -5.26 1.84 4.46
CA MET A 98 -6.26 0.79 4.25
C MET A 98 -6.17 -0.23 5.37
N VAL A 99 -7.31 -0.84 5.72
CA VAL A 99 -7.42 -1.77 6.85
C VAL A 99 -8.15 -3.04 6.44
N CYS A 100 -7.78 -4.16 7.09
CA CYS A 100 -8.52 -5.42 7.05
C CYS A 100 -8.31 -6.18 8.37
N SER A 101 -8.98 -7.32 8.55
CA SER A 101 -8.82 -8.14 9.75
C SER A 101 -8.86 -9.62 9.42
N VAL A 102 -8.06 -10.39 10.14
CA VAL A 102 -8.12 -11.86 10.17
C VAL A 102 -8.97 -12.36 11.33
N ASP A 103 -9.42 -11.47 12.23
CA ASP A 103 -10.33 -11.83 13.33
C ASP A 103 -11.63 -12.43 12.78
N PRO A 104 -12.04 -13.63 13.27
CA PRO A 104 -13.32 -14.24 12.89
C PRO A 104 -14.54 -13.36 13.23
N GLY A 105 -14.47 -12.53 14.27
CA GLY A 105 -15.49 -11.54 14.64
C GLY A 105 -15.46 -10.29 13.76
N GLY A 106 -14.44 -10.12 12.93
CA GLY A 106 -14.33 -9.03 11.98
C GLY A 106 -15.29 -9.17 10.79
N PRO A 107 -15.30 -8.20 9.88
CA PRO A 107 -16.20 -8.23 8.74
C PRO A 107 -15.97 -9.48 7.88
N PRO A 108 -17.03 -10.12 7.35
CA PRO A 108 -16.94 -11.35 6.56
C PRO A 108 -16.09 -11.16 5.31
N ALA A 109 -15.54 -12.25 4.78
CA ALA A 109 -14.83 -12.26 3.52
C ALA A 109 -15.68 -11.66 2.39
N GLY A 110 -15.09 -10.75 1.62
CA GLY A 110 -15.80 -10.02 0.58
C GLY A 110 -16.54 -8.77 1.06
N SER A 111 -16.47 -8.41 2.36
CA SER A 111 -16.96 -7.12 2.86
C SER A 111 -16.31 -5.93 2.15
N ILE A 112 -16.88 -4.75 2.32
CA ILE A 112 -16.38 -3.50 1.72
C ILE A 112 -14.90 -3.31 2.10
N LYS A 113 -14.07 -3.06 1.10
CA LYS A 113 -12.63 -2.74 1.30
C LYS A 113 -12.53 -1.34 1.90
N ARG A 114 -12.03 -1.23 3.11
CA ARG A 114 -11.97 0.04 3.86
C ARG A 114 -10.60 0.68 3.68
N GLY A 115 -10.55 1.73 2.88
CA GLY A 115 -9.35 2.53 2.64
C GLY A 115 -9.69 3.97 2.34
N ALA A 116 -8.76 4.86 2.60
CA ALA A 116 -8.87 6.27 2.25
C ALA A 116 -7.53 6.81 1.74
N ALA A 117 -7.61 7.86 0.91
CA ALA A 117 -6.45 8.54 0.36
C ALA A 117 -6.68 10.05 0.30
N VAL A 118 -5.58 10.78 0.37
CA VAL A 118 -5.54 12.22 0.12
C VAL A 118 -4.43 12.56 -0.87
N SER A 119 -4.67 13.57 -1.71
CA SER A 119 -3.71 14.03 -2.71
C SER A 119 -3.70 15.55 -2.83
N LEU A 120 -2.63 16.10 -3.43
CA LEU A 120 -2.44 17.54 -3.60
C LEU A 120 -2.44 18.32 -2.27
N ILE A 121 -1.93 17.70 -1.20
CA ILE A 121 -1.84 18.26 0.14
C ILE A 121 -0.61 19.16 0.24
N ARG A 122 -0.78 20.36 0.78
CA ARG A 122 0.28 21.38 0.80
C ARG A 122 0.67 21.83 2.20
N ASN A 123 -0.31 21.98 3.10
CA ASN A 123 -0.12 22.67 4.36
C ASN A 123 -0.49 21.86 5.60
N THR A 124 -0.96 20.63 5.45
CA THR A 124 -1.19 19.73 6.60
C THR A 124 0.12 19.05 6.97
N ARG A 125 0.55 19.22 8.23
CA ARG A 125 1.82 18.71 8.76
C ARG A 125 2.01 17.23 8.46
N HIS A 126 0.97 16.43 8.72
CA HIS A 126 0.96 15.00 8.52
C HIS A 126 -0.18 14.59 7.57
N PRO A 127 0.07 14.53 6.26
CA PRO A 127 -0.90 14.02 5.27
C PRO A 127 -1.48 12.66 5.63
N ILE A 128 -0.69 11.80 6.28
CA ILE A 128 -1.15 10.46 6.70
C ILE A 128 -2.26 10.53 7.75
N LEU A 129 -2.19 11.49 8.68
CA LEU A 129 -3.24 11.68 9.67
C LEU A 129 -4.52 12.21 9.02
N LEU A 130 -4.40 13.05 7.99
CA LEU A 130 -5.55 13.50 7.22
C LEU A 130 -6.22 12.32 6.48
N ALA A 131 -5.44 11.44 5.84
CA ALA A 131 -5.96 10.23 5.22
C ALA A 131 -6.66 9.31 6.24
N LYS A 132 -6.10 9.18 7.46
CA LYS A 132 -6.73 8.45 8.56
C LYS A 132 -8.08 9.06 8.94
N GLU A 133 -8.16 10.38 9.11
CA GLU A 133 -9.42 11.05 9.46
C GLU A 133 -10.49 10.86 8.37
N VAL A 134 -10.12 10.90 7.09
CA VAL A 134 -11.04 10.58 5.98
C VAL A 134 -11.58 9.15 6.11
N LEU A 135 -10.72 8.18 6.49
CA LEU A 135 -11.16 6.79 6.67
C LEU A 135 -12.13 6.63 7.84
N VAL A 136 -11.77 7.15 9.02
CA VAL A 136 -12.57 6.91 10.24
C VAL A 136 -13.88 7.71 10.23
N THR A 137 -13.88 8.91 9.66
CA THR A 137 -15.07 9.76 9.59
C THR A 137 -16.03 9.33 8.48
N ALA A 138 -15.60 8.53 7.52
CA ALA A 138 -16.47 8.00 6.48
C ALA A 138 -17.61 7.10 7.01
N ASP A 139 -17.45 6.57 8.23
CA ASP A 139 -18.45 5.74 8.91
C ASP A 139 -19.41 6.58 9.80
N GLU A 140 -19.16 7.88 9.94
CA GLU A 140 -19.94 8.81 10.77
C GLU A 140 -20.90 9.63 9.90
N ASP A 141 -22.09 9.93 10.43
CA ASP A 141 -23.01 10.89 9.81
C ASP A 141 -22.38 12.29 9.80
N GLY A 142 -22.24 12.85 8.62
CA GLY A 142 -21.66 14.18 8.44
C GLY A 142 -20.15 14.22 8.21
N GLY A 143 -19.50 13.10 7.94
CA GLY A 143 -18.14 13.06 7.44
C GLY A 143 -17.95 13.87 6.14
N MET A 144 -16.72 14.11 5.73
CA MET A 144 -16.41 14.99 4.58
C MET A 144 -17.09 14.56 3.28
N GLY A 145 -17.50 13.32 3.14
CA GLY A 145 -18.27 12.79 2.02
C GLY A 145 -19.79 12.95 2.16
N GLY A 146 -20.31 13.63 3.19
CA GLY A 146 -21.74 13.69 3.51
C GLY A 146 -22.23 12.37 4.10
N THR A 147 -23.54 12.10 4.03
CA THR A 147 -24.15 10.83 4.49
C THR A 147 -23.72 9.62 3.68
N SER A 148 -22.94 9.82 2.64
CA SER A 148 -22.40 8.77 1.79
C SER A 148 -21.01 8.39 2.25
N THR A 149 -20.87 7.23 2.83
CA THR A 149 -19.58 6.61 3.19
C THR A 149 -18.74 6.20 1.97
N MET A 150 -19.02 6.73 0.79
CA MET A 150 -18.47 6.26 -0.48
C MET A 150 -17.27 7.08 -0.98
N HIS A 151 -16.95 8.21 -0.33
CA HIS A 151 -15.81 9.02 -0.70
C HIS A 151 -14.54 8.51 0.00
N CYS A 152 -13.73 7.76 -0.72
CA CYS A 152 -12.48 7.20 -0.20
C CYS A 152 -11.23 7.95 -0.66
N HIS A 153 -11.36 8.97 -1.55
CA HIS A 153 -10.23 9.76 -2.01
C HIS A 153 -10.64 11.22 -2.16
N LEU A 154 -10.03 12.08 -1.35
CA LEU A 154 -10.26 13.51 -1.35
C LEU A 154 -8.96 14.26 -1.69
N SER A 155 -9.05 15.45 -2.25
CA SER A 155 -7.85 16.18 -2.69
C SER A 155 -7.93 17.68 -2.49
N GLY A 156 -6.77 18.30 -2.33
CA GLY A 156 -6.59 19.74 -2.38
C GLY A 156 -7.04 20.46 -1.10
N ARG A 157 -7.36 21.73 -1.27
CA ARG A 157 -7.52 22.67 -0.18
C ARG A 157 -8.71 22.36 0.75
N ASP A 158 -9.81 21.93 0.19
CA ASP A 158 -11.05 21.73 0.95
C ASP A 158 -10.90 20.63 2.01
N VAL A 159 -10.20 19.52 1.68
CA VAL A 159 -9.94 18.45 2.65
C VAL A 159 -8.94 18.89 3.72
N GLU A 160 -7.97 19.74 3.39
CA GLU A 160 -7.06 20.31 4.39
C GLU A 160 -7.78 21.23 5.37
N GLU A 161 -8.64 22.13 4.87
CA GLU A 161 -9.42 23.06 5.70
C GLU A 161 -10.38 22.31 6.65
N TRP A 162 -11.03 21.26 6.16
CA TRP A 162 -11.82 20.38 7.00
C TRP A 162 -10.96 19.71 8.09
N GLY A 163 -9.79 19.17 7.73
CA GLY A 163 -8.88 18.52 8.67
C GLY A 163 -8.40 19.48 9.77
N TRP A 164 -8.13 20.75 9.45
CA TRP A 164 -7.70 21.74 10.42
C TRP A 164 -8.86 22.23 11.30
N ALA A 165 -10.03 22.47 10.70
CA ALA A 165 -11.17 23.04 11.42
C ALA A 165 -11.89 22.03 12.30
N GLU A 166 -12.08 20.79 11.82
CA GLU A 166 -12.93 19.81 12.47
C GLU A 166 -12.16 18.67 13.16
N LYS A 167 -10.96 18.35 12.67
CA LYS A 167 -10.13 17.25 13.19
C LYS A 167 -8.90 17.73 13.97
N ALA A 168 -8.76 19.04 14.16
CA ALA A 168 -7.65 19.68 14.88
C ALA A 168 -6.26 19.28 14.36
N LEU A 169 -6.15 18.97 13.06
CA LEU A 169 -4.87 18.66 12.43
C LEU A 169 -4.00 19.91 12.34
N GLU A 170 -2.70 19.73 12.45
CA GLU A 170 -1.76 20.83 12.47
C GLU A 170 -1.50 21.38 11.07
N LYS A 171 -1.71 22.70 10.90
CA LYS A 171 -1.37 23.44 9.69
C LYS A 171 0.05 23.97 9.76
N LYS A 172 0.81 23.84 8.68
CA LYS A 172 2.15 24.43 8.51
C LYS A 172 2.21 25.31 7.28
N PRO A 173 3.04 26.38 7.29
CA PRO A 173 3.31 27.18 6.11
C PRO A 173 4.13 26.38 5.10
N ASP A 174 4.08 26.75 3.80
CA ASP A 174 4.75 26.05 2.71
C ASP A 174 6.24 25.79 2.99
N HIS A 175 6.96 26.81 3.47
CA HIS A 175 8.40 26.73 3.74
C HIS A 175 8.79 25.74 4.85
N TRP A 176 7.87 25.35 5.73
CA TRP A 176 8.13 24.33 6.76
C TRP A 176 8.50 22.97 6.15
N PHE A 177 7.96 22.66 4.97
CA PHE A 177 8.23 21.41 4.25
C PHE A 177 9.51 21.43 3.43
N TRP A 178 10.09 22.61 3.22
CA TRP A 178 11.23 22.79 2.34
C TRP A 178 12.53 22.39 3.02
N THR A 179 13.43 21.76 2.27
CA THR A 179 14.81 21.50 2.68
C THR A 179 15.77 21.98 1.59
N GLN A 180 16.97 22.40 1.99
CA GLN A 180 18.00 22.86 1.06
C GLN A 180 18.30 21.79 -0.01
N ARG A 181 18.48 20.55 0.43
CA ARG A 181 18.73 19.41 -0.45
C ARG A 181 17.67 19.27 -1.54
N ARG A 182 16.39 19.28 -1.17
CA ARG A 182 15.28 19.14 -2.12
C ARG A 182 15.17 20.32 -3.08
N TRP A 183 15.49 21.51 -2.59
CA TRP A 183 15.56 22.68 -3.43
C TRP A 183 16.67 22.59 -4.47
N GLU A 184 17.88 22.13 -4.08
CA GLU A 184 19.00 21.90 -4.98
C GLU A 184 18.71 20.80 -6.01
N GLU A 185 18.07 19.69 -5.59
CA GLU A 185 17.61 18.63 -6.50
C GLU A 185 16.61 19.21 -7.54
N HIS A 186 15.63 20.00 -7.09
CA HIS A 186 14.66 20.67 -7.94
C HIS A 186 15.33 21.52 -9.01
N ARG A 187 16.22 22.41 -8.59
CA ARG A 187 16.92 23.32 -9.51
C ARG A 187 17.84 22.61 -10.49
N ARG A 188 18.55 21.62 -10.03
CA ARG A 188 19.43 20.79 -10.87
C ARG A 188 18.63 20.06 -11.94
N GLY A 189 17.50 19.50 -11.59
CA GLY A 189 16.60 18.81 -12.53
C GLY A 189 15.98 19.72 -13.59
N LEU A 190 15.85 21.02 -13.30
CA LEU A 190 15.36 22.02 -14.28
C LEU A 190 16.51 22.68 -15.08
N HIS A 191 17.77 22.26 -14.87
CA HIS A 191 18.95 22.87 -15.51
C HIS A 191 19.08 24.39 -15.27
N GLN A 192 18.53 24.88 -14.16
CA GLN A 192 18.57 26.30 -13.79
C GLN A 192 19.87 26.63 -13.03
N GLN A 193 20.75 27.33 -13.68
CA GLN A 193 21.94 27.92 -13.06
C GLN A 193 21.63 29.39 -12.72
N SER A 194 20.96 29.67 -11.62
CA SER A 194 20.81 31.04 -11.15
C SER A 194 21.58 31.24 -9.85
N SER A 195 21.96 32.48 -9.58
CA SER A 195 22.59 32.90 -8.32
C SER A 195 21.67 32.89 -7.12
N TYR A 196 20.39 32.63 -7.30
CA TYR A 196 19.38 32.56 -6.25
C TYR A 196 19.54 31.28 -5.45
N ASN A 197 19.93 31.39 -4.19
CA ASN A 197 20.20 30.26 -3.32
C ASN A 197 18.98 29.93 -2.41
N PHE A 198 19.09 28.90 -1.60
CA PHE A 198 18.02 28.47 -0.70
C PHE A 198 17.69 29.53 0.37
N ALA A 199 18.71 30.23 0.89
CA ALA A 199 18.52 31.30 1.86
C ALA A 199 17.70 32.47 1.26
N ASP A 200 17.96 32.85 0.00
CA ASP A 200 17.20 33.87 -0.71
C ASP A 200 15.74 33.45 -0.87
N LEU A 201 15.48 32.15 -1.12
CA LEU A 201 14.11 31.61 -1.19
C LEU A 201 13.37 31.78 0.14
N ILE A 202 13.98 31.38 1.23
CA ILE A 202 13.40 31.50 2.57
C ILE A 202 13.15 32.96 2.92
N ALA A 203 14.13 33.82 2.74
CA ALA A 203 14.01 35.26 3.03
C ALA A 203 12.89 35.94 2.22
N SER A 204 12.57 35.44 1.03
CA SER A 204 11.49 35.98 0.20
C SER A 204 10.09 35.67 0.73
N VAL A 205 9.95 34.62 1.55
CA VAL A 205 8.66 34.12 2.07
C VAL A 205 8.44 34.52 3.52
N ASP A 206 9.49 34.47 4.33
CA ASP A 206 9.46 34.82 5.73
C ASP A 206 10.78 35.52 6.15
N PRO A 207 10.84 36.84 6.07
CA PRO A 207 12.02 37.61 6.43
C PRO A 207 12.45 37.49 7.90
N LEU A 208 11.55 37.02 8.79
CA LEU A 208 11.82 36.86 10.22
C LEU A 208 12.25 35.44 10.57
N SER A 209 12.23 34.50 9.62
CA SER A 209 12.51 33.07 9.87
C SER A 209 13.99 32.71 9.87
N GLU A 210 14.91 33.66 9.70
CA GLU A 210 16.37 33.41 9.72
C GLU A 210 16.85 32.59 10.93
N GLN A 211 16.12 32.63 12.06
CA GLN A 211 16.44 31.86 13.25
C GLN A 211 15.87 30.44 13.30
N LEU A 212 14.90 30.10 12.47
CA LEU A 212 14.22 28.80 12.51
C LEU A 212 14.81 27.78 11.52
N HIS A 213 15.60 28.21 10.55
CA HIS A 213 16.09 27.38 9.43
C HIS A 213 17.57 27.02 9.51
N GLN A 214 18.26 27.32 10.60
CA GLN A 214 19.62 26.82 10.87
C GLN A 214 19.65 25.40 11.46
N GLU A 215 18.55 24.66 11.43
CA GLU A 215 18.66 23.20 11.49
C GLU A 215 19.24 22.73 10.17
N ASP A 216 20.55 22.86 10.04
CA ASP A 216 21.37 22.18 9.06
C ASP A 216 20.91 20.72 9.02
N ASP A 217 20.37 20.26 7.88
CA ASP A 217 20.00 18.86 7.72
C ASP A 217 21.24 17.95 7.80
N GLY A 218 22.43 18.56 8.04
CA GLY A 218 23.71 17.89 8.19
C GLY A 218 24.13 17.07 6.96
N LEU A 219 23.55 17.41 5.80
CA LEU A 219 23.79 16.74 4.53
C LEU A 219 24.64 17.57 3.57
N ASP A 220 25.21 18.68 4.04
CA ASP A 220 26.12 19.51 3.28
C ASP A 220 27.28 18.68 2.73
N GLY A 221 27.40 18.64 1.40
CA GLY A 221 28.46 17.91 0.70
C GLY A 221 28.06 16.52 0.14
N VAL A 222 26.90 15.98 0.44
CA VAL A 222 26.42 14.73 -0.17
C VAL A 222 25.86 15.03 -1.56
N ARG A 223 26.68 14.83 -2.59
CA ARG A 223 26.41 15.33 -3.94
C ARG A 223 25.25 14.67 -4.69
N GLU A 224 24.85 13.45 -4.41
CA GLU A 224 23.77 12.76 -5.13
C GLU A 224 23.13 11.68 -4.27
N ILE A 225 22.04 12.02 -3.62
CA ILE A 225 21.15 10.98 -3.06
C ILE A 225 20.04 10.79 -4.11
N PRO A 226 19.89 9.58 -4.65
CA PRO A 226 18.78 9.31 -5.55
C PRO A 226 17.46 9.69 -4.90
N SER A 227 16.55 10.29 -5.65
CA SER A 227 15.20 10.54 -5.16
C SER A 227 14.63 9.24 -4.62
N GLN A 228 14.43 9.20 -3.31
CA GLN A 228 13.83 8.04 -2.66
C GLN A 228 12.34 8.11 -2.90
N GLY A 229 11.74 6.94 -3.14
CA GLY A 229 10.31 6.81 -3.36
C GLY A 229 9.47 7.08 -2.11
N THR A 230 8.24 6.67 -2.16
CA THR A 230 7.23 6.66 -1.10
C THR A 230 7.74 6.02 0.19
N VAL A 231 7.30 6.51 1.34
CA VAL A 231 7.48 5.84 2.65
C VAL A 231 6.20 5.10 3.04
N GLY A 232 6.32 4.11 3.93
CA GLY A 232 5.14 3.41 4.42
C GLY A 232 5.40 2.50 5.60
N ALA A 233 4.29 2.07 6.19
CA ALA A 233 4.24 1.14 7.29
C ALA A 233 3.13 0.12 7.09
N VAL A 234 3.39 -1.12 7.45
CA VAL A 234 2.38 -2.17 7.58
C VAL A 234 2.45 -2.71 8.99
N CYS A 235 1.31 -2.69 9.68
CA CYS A 235 1.19 -3.13 11.07
C CYS A 235 0.07 -4.16 11.21
N MET A 236 0.29 -5.13 12.11
CA MET A 236 -0.72 -6.03 12.63
C MET A 236 -0.79 -5.88 14.15
N ASP A 237 -1.96 -5.67 14.71
CA ASP A 237 -2.16 -5.56 16.15
C ASP A 237 -2.40 -6.92 16.83
N SER A 238 -2.62 -6.91 18.14
CA SER A 238 -2.83 -8.12 18.93
C SER A 238 -4.19 -8.80 18.69
N TRP A 239 -5.09 -8.16 17.96
CA TRP A 239 -6.40 -8.71 17.58
C TRP A 239 -6.43 -9.26 16.15
N GLY A 240 -5.32 -9.18 15.41
CA GLY A 240 -5.24 -9.66 14.02
C GLY A 240 -5.79 -8.66 13.01
N ASN A 241 -5.96 -7.39 13.40
CA ASN A 241 -6.23 -6.32 12.44
C ASN A 241 -4.93 -5.94 11.76
N LEU A 242 -5.00 -5.70 10.44
CA LEU A 242 -3.89 -5.20 9.64
C LEU A 242 -4.21 -3.79 9.11
N ALA A 243 -3.19 -2.96 9.10
CA ALA A 243 -3.25 -1.65 8.47
C ALA A 243 -2.01 -1.38 7.65
N VAL A 244 -2.20 -0.73 6.51
CA VAL A 244 -1.16 -0.11 5.69
C VAL A 244 -1.35 1.39 5.70
N ALA A 245 -0.25 2.12 5.81
CA ALA A 245 -0.16 3.57 5.71
C ALA A 245 0.99 3.93 4.77
N THR A 246 0.76 4.84 3.82
CA THR A 246 1.74 5.27 2.80
C THR A 246 1.71 6.77 2.62
N SER A 247 2.88 7.40 2.43
CA SER A 247 3.00 8.85 2.21
C SER A 247 4.16 9.21 1.29
N THR A 248 4.00 10.27 0.50
CA THR A 248 5.04 10.73 -0.44
C THR A 248 4.88 12.20 -0.85
N GLY A 249 6.01 12.82 -1.24
CA GLY A 249 6.04 14.03 -2.05
C GLY A 249 5.96 13.77 -3.57
N GLY A 250 5.99 12.52 -4.01
CA GLY A 250 5.97 12.13 -5.42
C GLY A 250 7.34 12.17 -6.09
N LEU A 251 7.40 12.56 -7.35
CA LEU A 251 8.62 12.65 -8.17
C LEU A 251 9.16 14.08 -8.19
N THR A 252 10.49 14.24 -8.12
CA THR A 252 11.16 15.54 -8.27
C THR A 252 10.76 16.17 -9.61
N ASN A 253 10.38 17.44 -9.57
CA ASN A 253 9.92 18.22 -10.73
C ASN A 253 8.68 17.61 -11.44
N LYS A 254 7.85 16.87 -10.71
CA LYS A 254 6.56 16.42 -11.25
C LYS A 254 5.71 17.61 -11.71
N LYS A 255 4.84 17.39 -12.67
CA LYS A 255 3.83 18.37 -13.03
C LYS A 255 2.96 18.71 -11.84
N ALA A 256 2.65 19.99 -11.62
CA ALA A 256 1.66 20.36 -10.61
C ALA A 256 0.31 19.70 -10.92
N GLY A 257 -0.30 19.10 -9.90
CA GLY A 257 -1.52 18.31 -10.05
C GLY A 257 -1.30 16.84 -10.45
N ARG A 258 -0.05 16.37 -10.65
CA ARG A 258 0.23 14.95 -10.90
C ARG A 258 -0.08 14.14 -9.64
N ILE A 259 -0.87 13.10 -9.80
CA ILE A 259 -1.19 12.11 -8.77
C ILE A 259 -0.43 10.81 -9.08
N GLY A 260 0.25 10.26 -8.06
CA GLY A 260 1.03 9.03 -8.15
C GLY A 260 0.26 7.78 -7.75
N ASP A 261 1.02 6.73 -7.48
CA ASP A 261 0.51 5.44 -7.01
C ASP A 261 0.09 5.46 -5.54
N THR A 262 0.73 6.31 -4.73
CA THR A 262 0.51 6.38 -3.27
C THR A 262 -0.96 6.56 -2.90
N PRO A 263 -1.74 7.49 -3.48
CA PRO A 263 -3.16 7.63 -3.15
C PRO A 263 -4.06 6.76 -4.05
N THR A 264 -3.49 6.00 -4.98
CA THR A 264 -4.23 5.19 -5.94
C THR A 264 -4.43 3.77 -5.40
N ALA A 265 -5.66 3.47 -4.99
CA ALA A 265 -6.02 2.18 -4.42
C ALA A 265 -5.65 1.00 -5.34
N GLY A 266 -4.96 0.02 -4.78
CA GLY A 266 -4.47 -1.14 -5.51
C GLY A 266 -3.12 -0.94 -6.20
N SER A 267 -2.67 0.29 -6.40
CA SER A 267 -1.36 0.59 -7.00
C SER A 267 -0.27 0.68 -5.93
N GLY A 268 -0.27 1.72 -5.09
CA GLY A 268 0.73 1.96 -4.07
C GLY A 268 0.44 1.27 -2.74
N PHE A 269 -0.80 0.85 -2.49
CA PHE A 269 -1.20 0.21 -1.26
C PHE A 269 -2.39 -0.73 -1.45
N TRP A 270 -2.50 -1.74 -0.60
CA TRP A 270 -3.67 -2.61 -0.55
C TRP A 270 -3.75 -3.37 0.77
N ALA A 271 -4.98 -3.62 1.26
CA ALA A 271 -5.26 -4.52 2.37
C ALA A 271 -6.57 -5.26 2.11
N GLU A 272 -6.59 -6.58 2.33
CA GLU A 272 -7.81 -7.38 2.25
C GLU A 272 -7.72 -8.66 3.06
N SER A 273 -8.88 -9.20 3.41
CA SER A 273 -9.04 -10.52 4.01
C SER A 273 -10.07 -11.33 3.26
N TRP A 274 -9.96 -12.65 3.32
CA TRP A 274 -10.87 -13.60 2.70
C TRP A 274 -10.87 -14.93 3.45
N ASP A 275 -11.97 -15.67 3.29
CA ASP A 275 -12.07 -17.02 3.81
C ASP A 275 -11.74 -18.03 2.71
N GLU A 276 -11.01 -19.07 3.06
CA GLU A 276 -10.65 -20.17 2.19
C GLU A 276 -11.14 -21.50 2.81
N ASP A 277 -12.05 -22.17 2.11
CA ASP A 277 -12.50 -23.49 2.48
C ASP A 277 -11.57 -24.54 1.89
N THR A 278 -10.74 -25.16 2.74
CA THR A 278 -9.88 -26.26 2.30
C THR A 278 -10.63 -27.57 2.34
N TYR A 279 -11.04 -28.03 1.18
CA TYR A 279 -11.51 -29.41 1.03
C TYR A 279 -10.30 -30.36 1.08
N ASN A 280 -10.33 -31.29 2.02
CA ASN A 280 -9.29 -32.32 2.17
C ASN A 280 -9.44 -33.39 1.06
N ASN A 281 -9.53 -32.98 -0.21
CA ASN A 281 -9.50 -33.86 -1.36
C ASN A 281 -8.05 -34.06 -1.82
N ARG A 282 -7.28 -34.84 -1.08
CA ARG A 282 -6.15 -35.58 -1.65
C ARG A 282 -6.67 -36.79 -2.45
N ALA A 283 -7.48 -36.56 -3.48
CA ALA A 283 -7.49 -37.49 -4.59
C ALA A 283 -6.34 -37.05 -5.50
N PRO A 284 -5.28 -37.85 -5.68
CA PRO A 284 -4.27 -37.55 -6.66
C PRO A 284 -4.98 -37.51 -8.00
N PHE A 285 -4.86 -36.36 -8.69
CA PHE A 285 -5.20 -36.28 -10.11
C PHE A 285 -4.37 -37.39 -10.78
N ARG A 286 -4.97 -38.52 -11.05
CA ARG A 286 -4.35 -39.58 -11.89
C ARG A 286 -4.14 -38.94 -13.26
N SER A 287 -2.91 -38.53 -13.54
CA SER A 287 -2.51 -38.23 -14.89
C SER A 287 -2.70 -39.53 -15.70
N THR A 288 -3.73 -39.55 -16.49
CA THR A 288 -3.77 -40.48 -17.62
C THR A 288 -2.62 -40.08 -18.53
N GLN A 289 -1.50 -40.83 -18.43
CA GLN A 289 -0.42 -40.75 -19.40
C GLN A 289 -1.03 -40.94 -20.81
N GLY A 290 -0.84 -39.96 -21.66
CA GLY A 290 -0.98 -40.15 -23.10
C GLY A 290 -1.92 -39.23 -23.86
N ALA A 291 -2.05 -37.94 -23.50
CA ALA A 291 -2.57 -37.00 -24.50
C ALA A 291 -1.81 -35.67 -24.36
N GLN A 292 -0.98 -35.35 -25.33
CA GLN A 292 -0.44 -34.00 -25.49
C GLN A 292 -1.62 -33.04 -25.65
N PRO A 293 -1.68 -31.93 -24.87
CA PRO A 293 -2.72 -30.95 -25.10
C PRO A 293 -2.44 -30.25 -26.44
N PRO A 294 -3.45 -30.10 -27.30
CA PRO A 294 -3.28 -29.34 -28.53
C PRO A 294 -3.00 -27.88 -28.21
N LEU A 295 -2.06 -27.29 -28.91
CA LEU A 295 -1.56 -25.92 -28.81
C LEU A 295 -2.63 -24.81 -29.02
N VAL A 296 -3.90 -25.19 -29.10
CA VAL A 296 -5.03 -24.28 -29.45
C VAL A 296 -5.80 -23.73 -28.24
N THR A 297 -5.52 -24.19 -27.02
CA THR A 297 -6.36 -23.89 -25.88
C THR A 297 -6.02 -22.55 -25.17
N LEU A 298 -4.92 -21.89 -25.56
CA LEU A 298 -4.53 -20.59 -24.95
C LEU A 298 -5.23 -19.37 -25.59
N VAL A 299 -5.82 -19.53 -26.78
CA VAL A 299 -6.53 -18.43 -27.48
C VAL A 299 -8.02 -18.36 -27.09
N GLY A 300 -8.57 -19.40 -26.45
CA GLY A 300 -10.00 -19.46 -26.10
C GLY A 300 -10.43 -18.74 -24.81
N ARG A 301 -9.51 -18.19 -24.04
CA ARG A 301 -9.84 -17.48 -22.77
C ARG A 301 -9.84 -15.96 -22.86
N MET A 302 -9.65 -15.37 -24.04
CA MET A 302 -9.72 -13.91 -24.24
C MET A 302 -11.11 -13.29 -24.55
N PRO A 303 -12.25 -14.01 -24.70
CA PRO A 303 -13.52 -13.35 -25.02
C PRO A 303 -14.11 -12.52 -23.89
N VAL A 304 -13.79 -12.80 -22.62
CA VAL A 304 -14.43 -12.10 -21.47
C VAL A 304 -13.92 -10.68 -21.32
N LEU A 305 -12.62 -10.43 -21.58
CA LEU A 305 -12.07 -9.08 -21.51
C LEU A 305 -12.56 -8.19 -22.66
N TYR A 306 -12.77 -8.76 -23.84
CA TYR A 306 -13.28 -8.03 -25.00
C TYR A 306 -14.75 -7.64 -24.85
N GLN A 307 -15.55 -8.47 -24.17
CA GLN A 307 -16.95 -8.13 -23.86
C GLN A 307 -17.06 -7.06 -22.77
N LEU A 308 -16.16 -7.01 -21.80
CA LEU A 308 -16.13 -5.93 -20.78
C LEU A 308 -15.75 -4.59 -21.39
N VAL A 309 -14.81 -4.54 -22.32
CA VAL A 309 -14.42 -3.29 -23.01
C VAL A 309 -15.51 -2.76 -23.93
N THR A 310 -16.26 -3.61 -24.59
CA THR A 310 -17.39 -3.19 -25.45
C THR A 310 -18.64 -2.79 -24.66
N GLN A 311 -18.85 -3.31 -23.45
CA GLN A 311 -19.95 -2.88 -22.59
C GLN A 311 -19.68 -1.53 -21.91
N THR A 312 -18.44 -1.20 -21.58
CA THR A 312 -18.09 0.12 -21.01
C THR A 312 -18.19 1.26 -22.04
N SER A 313 -17.94 1.00 -23.32
CA SER A 313 -18.12 2.01 -24.38
C SER A 313 -19.58 2.35 -24.63
N ASN A 314 -20.52 1.43 -24.36
CA ASN A 314 -21.96 1.69 -24.51
C ASN A 314 -22.57 2.42 -23.30
N LEU A 315 -21.92 2.38 -22.13
CA LEU A 315 -22.34 3.11 -20.92
C LEU A 315 -21.92 4.59 -20.93
N LEU A 316 -20.83 4.93 -21.63
CA LEU A 316 -20.34 6.31 -21.75
C LEU A 316 -21.14 7.13 -22.78
N GLY A 317 -21.90 6.49 -23.66
CA GLY A 317 -22.77 7.16 -24.64
C GLY A 317 -24.09 7.73 -24.09
N SER A 318 -24.47 7.40 -22.86
CA SER A 318 -25.77 7.80 -22.30
C SER A 318 -25.72 9.01 -21.36
N CYS A 319 -24.54 9.61 -21.14
CA CYS A 319 -24.37 10.76 -20.22
C CYS A 319 -24.22 12.12 -20.90
N LEU A 320 -24.38 12.21 -22.22
CA LEU A 320 -24.40 13.50 -22.91
C LEU A 320 -25.81 13.77 -23.44
N SER A 321 -26.55 14.63 -22.75
CA SER A 321 -27.82 15.17 -23.23
C SER A 321 -27.57 16.04 -24.48
N PRO A 322 -28.29 15.85 -25.60
CA PRO A 322 -28.23 16.76 -26.71
C PRO A 322 -28.96 18.06 -26.37
N THR A 323 -28.31 19.19 -26.56
CA THR A 323 -28.99 20.48 -26.68
C THR A 323 -29.75 20.52 -28.01
N GLU A 324 -31.01 20.99 -27.91
CA GLU A 324 -31.91 21.20 -29.03
C GLU A 324 -31.27 22.10 -30.12
N SER A 325 -31.10 21.58 -31.30
CA SER A 325 -31.37 22.24 -32.59
C SER A 325 -30.94 21.30 -33.72
N ASP A 326 -31.88 20.77 -34.45
CA ASP A 326 -31.97 20.69 -35.90
C ASP A 326 -32.90 19.57 -36.33
N GLU A 327 -34.13 19.97 -36.60
CA GLU A 327 -35.05 19.25 -37.48
C GLU A 327 -34.43 19.28 -38.90
N GLU A 328 -34.05 18.10 -39.40
CA GLU A 328 -34.06 17.67 -40.81
C GLU A 328 -33.11 16.49 -40.97
N HIS A 329 -33.67 15.27 -40.87
CA HIS A 329 -33.31 14.05 -41.60
C HIS A 329 -34.06 12.82 -41.04
N GLN A 330 -35.37 12.86 -41.18
CA GLN A 330 -36.17 11.62 -41.16
C GLN A 330 -36.15 11.06 -42.60
N GLN A 331 -35.33 10.06 -42.82
CA GLN A 331 -35.67 8.95 -43.75
C GLN A 331 -34.52 7.90 -43.72
N TYR A 332 -34.92 6.65 -43.59
CA TYR A 332 -34.13 5.43 -43.54
C TYR A 332 -33.69 4.92 -42.11
N ARG A 333 -34.71 4.51 -41.36
CA ARG A 333 -34.50 3.39 -40.40
C ARG A 333 -35.16 2.16 -41.01
N ALA A 334 -34.34 1.28 -41.58
CA ALA A 334 -34.68 -0.11 -41.76
C ALA A 334 -34.70 -0.77 -40.37
N GLU A 335 -35.85 -1.31 -39.99
CA GLU A 335 -36.04 -2.09 -38.76
C GLU A 335 -35.14 -3.35 -38.84
N ALA A 336 -34.03 -3.39 -38.09
CA ALA A 336 -33.34 -4.62 -37.83
C ALA A 336 -34.16 -5.47 -36.85
N PRO A 337 -34.42 -6.76 -37.13
CA PRO A 337 -35.15 -7.61 -36.21
C PRO A 337 -34.40 -7.74 -34.89
N ALA A 338 -35.14 -7.57 -33.77
CA ALA A 338 -34.60 -7.74 -32.41
C ALA A 338 -33.89 -9.12 -32.30
N PRO A 339 -32.67 -9.19 -31.77
CA PRO A 339 -32.01 -10.46 -31.55
C PRO A 339 -32.87 -11.30 -30.59
N ALA A 340 -33.22 -12.50 -31.03
CA ALA A 340 -33.93 -13.47 -30.21
C ALA A 340 -33.04 -13.75 -28.97
N TYR A 341 -33.54 -13.38 -27.79
CA TYR A 341 -32.99 -13.79 -26.51
C TYR A 341 -33.07 -15.32 -26.42
N THR A 342 -32.00 -16.00 -26.79
CA THR A 342 -31.86 -17.41 -26.42
C THR A 342 -31.67 -17.43 -24.90
N ALA A 343 -32.64 -18.02 -24.23
CA ALA A 343 -32.61 -18.23 -22.78
C ALA A 343 -31.26 -18.86 -22.41
N TYR A 344 -30.50 -18.16 -21.57
CA TYR A 344 -29.24 -18.64 -21.01
C TYR A 344 -29.57 -19.96 -20.29
N LYS A 345 -29.23 -21.09 -20.88
CA LYS A 345 -29.24 -22.35 -20.15
C LYS A 345 -28.17 -22.21 -19.05
N SER A 346 -28.64 -22.19 -17.80
CA SER A 346 -27.76 -22.29 -16.65
C SER A 346 -26.74 -23.40 -16.90
N PRO A 347 -25.46 -23.20 -16.63
CA PRO A 347 -24.48 -24.27 -16.75
C PRO A 347 -24.98 -25.47 -15.94
N PRO A 348 -24.76 -26.71 -16.41
CA PRO A 348 -25.18 -27.87 -15.67
C PRO A 348 -24.65 -27.79 -14.26
N LEU A 349 -25.54 -27.97 -13.27
CA LEU A 349 -25.16 -28.09 -11.88
C LEU A 349 -24.02 -29.11 -11.80
N LEU A 350 -22.91 -28.69 -11.22
CA LEU A 350 -21.79 -29.59 -10.94
C LEU A 350 -22.37 -30.84 -10.25
N PRO A 351 -21.86 -32.05 -10.58
CA PRO A 351 -22.36 -33.29 -10.00
C PRO A 351 -22.42 -33.14 -8.47
N ARG A 352 -23.56 -33.46 -7.88
CA ARG A 352 -23.69 -33.58 -6.42
C ARG A 352 -22.71 -34.65 -5.98
N TYR A 353 -21.64 -34.22 -5.30
CA TYR A 353 -20.73 -35.16 -4.67
C TYR A 353 -21.45 -35.86 -3.52
N ASP A 354 -21.21 -37.16 -3.41
CA ASP A 354 -21.67 -38.00 -2.32
C ASP A 354 -21.14 -37.43 -1.00
N THR A 355 -22.06 -37.00 -0.13
CA THR A 355 -21.74 -36.37 1.17
C THR A 355 -21.40 -37.37 2.26
N SER A 356 -21.23 -38.68 1.94
CA SER A 356 -21.05 -39.75 2.94
C SER A 356 -19.65 -39.89 3.52
N THR A 357 -18.64 -39.09 3.06
CA THR A 357 -17.26 -39.13 3.59
C THR A 357 -16.73 -37.72 3.88
N GLN A 358 -17.51 -36.89 4.57
CA GLN A 358 -17.07 -35.54 4.93
C GLN A 358 -15.99 -35.63 6.06
N GLN A 359 -14.73 -35.46 5.68
CA GLN A 359 -13.74 -34.97 6.63
C GLN A 359 -14.08 -33.51 6.99
N PRO A 360 -13.83 -33.07 8.23
CA PRO A 360 -14.16 -31.72 8.65
C PRO A 360 -13.51 -30.69 7.73
N ILE A 361 -14.32 -29.77 7.22
CA ILE A 361 -13.88 -28.62 6.41
C ILE A 361 -13.00 -27.77 7.34
N ARG A 362 -11.73 -27.57 6.98
CA ARG A 362 -10.89 -26.61 7.68
C ARG A 362 -11.15 -25.24 7.07
N HIS A 363 -11.70 -24.37 7.88
CA HIS A 363 -11.85 -22.97 7.53
C HIS A 363 -10.51 -22.25 7.78
N ARG A 364 -9.97 -21.61 6.76
CA ARG A 364 -8.81 -20.74 6.86
C ARG A 364 -9.24 -19.32 6.55
N ARG A 365 -8.86 -18.39 7.37
CA ARG A 365 -9.02 -16.98 7.07
C ARG A 365 -7.66 -16.36 6.79
N HIS A 366 -7.52 -15.76 5.62
CA HIS A 366 -6.35 -15.03 5.19
C HIS A 366 -6.56 -13.54 5.35
N ALA A 367 -5.51 -12.83 5.73
CA ALA A 367 -5.46 -11.39 5.62
C ALA A 367 -4.05 -10.97 5.19
N LEU A 368 -3.97 -9.93 4.37
CA LEU A 368 -2.72 -9.31 3.97
C LEU A 368 -2.87 -7.80 3.87
N ALA A 369 -1.76 -7.11 4.11
CA ALA A 369 -1.64 -5.68 3.85
C ALA A 369 -0.26 -5.39 3.26
N MET A 370 -0.14 -4.43 2.34
CA MET A 370 1.11 -4.11 1.67
C MET A 370 1.20 -2.67 1.22
N SER A 371 2.44 -2.17 1.16
CA SER A 371 2.82 -0.84 0.68
C SER A 371 3.89 -0.96 -0.40
N GLY A 372 3.73 -0.19 -1.49
CA GLY A 372 4.65 -0.09 -2.60
C GLY A 372 5.45 1.21 -2.59
N THR A 373 6.63 1.19 -3.22
CA THR A 373 7.51 2.35 -3.36
C THR A 373 8.39 2.21 -4.60
N GLY A 374 8.60 3.30 -5.33
CA GLY A 374 9.42 3.31 -6.54
C GLY A 374 8.90 4.25 -7.61
N ASN A 375 8.93 3.82 -8.88
CA ASN A 375 8.36 4.59 -9.99
C ASN A 375 6.83 4.45 -10.01
N GLY A 376 6.11 5.46 -9.51
CA GLY A 376 4.68 5.42 -9.29
C GLY A 376 3.85 5.10 -10.52
N ASP A 377 4.22 5.65 -11.70
CA ASP A 377 3.48 5.40 -12.93
C ASP A 377 3.58 3.93 -13.38
N SER A 378 4.68 3.25 -13.05
CA SER A 378 4.82 1.81 -13.27
C SER A 378 3.93 1.00 -12.32
N PHE A 379 3.81 1.41 -11.04
CA PHE A 379 2.89 0.80 -10.09
C PHE A 379 1.43 0.96 -10.52
N ILE A 380 1.05 2.15 -11.01
CA ILE A 380 -0.29 2.40 -11.55
C ILE A 380 -0.55 1.52 -12.77
N ARG A 381 0.40 1.43 -13.70
CA ARG A 381 0.26 0.69 -14.97
C ARG A 381 -0.08 -0.79 -14.75
N VAL A 382 0.49 -1.42 -13.73
CA VAL A 382 0.27 -2.84 -13.43
C VAL A 382 -0.65 -3.06 -12.24
N ASN A 383 -1.18 -1.99 -11.62
CA ASN A 383 -1.98 -2.03 -10.39
C ASN A 383 -1.32 -2.92 -9.32
N ALA A 384 -0.05 -2.62 -8.99
CA ALA A 384 0.91 -3.54 -8.43
C ALA A 384 0.44 -4.24 -7.15
N CYS A 385 -0.01 -3.49 -6.13
CA CYS A 385 -0.44 -4.07 -4.85
C CYS A 385 -1.69 -4.93 -5.01
N ARG A 386 -2.67 -4.50 -5.82
CA ARG A 386 -3.87 -5.30 -6.05
C ARG A 386 -3.57 -6.56 -6.85
N THR A 387 -2.63 -6.51 -7.79
CA THR A 387 -2.21 -7.67 -8.57
C THR A 387 -1.55 -8.72 -7.68
N VAL A 388 -0.65 -8.32 -6.76
CA VAL A 388 -0.09 -9.22 -5.73
C VAL A 388 -1.19 -9.88 -4.90
N ALA A 389 -2.13 -9.08 -4.37
CA ALA A 389 -3.24 -9.60 -3.58
C ALA A 389 -4.15 -10.54 -4.39
N SER A 390 -4.35 -10.26 -5.68
CA SER A 390 -5.13 -11.12 -6.57
C SER A 390 -4.46 -12.48 -6.80
N ILE A 391 -3.14 -12.51 -6.96
CA ILE A 391 -2.37 -13.75 -7.04
C ILE A 391 -2.55 -14.57 -5.76
N CYS A 392 -2.36 -13.96 -4.58
CA CYS A 392 -2.56 -14.66 -3.31
C CYS A 392 -3.98 -15.21 -3.13
N ARG A 393 -5.00 -14.49 -3.62
CA ARG A 393 -6.41 -14.84 -3.37
C ARG A 393 -7.02 -15.76 -4.42
N LEU A 394 -6.61 -15.63 -5.68
CA LEU A 394 -7.31 -16.24 -6.83
C LEU A 394 -6.56 -17.42 -7.44
N ASP A 395 -5.26 -17.55 -7.19
CA ASP A 395 -4.48 -18.71 -7.65
C ASP A 395 -4.72 -19.91 -6.72
N TYR A 396 -4.63 -21.09 -7.29
CA TYR A 396 -4.74 -22.33 -6.53
C TYR A 396 -3.59 -23.30 -6.88
N PRO A 397 -2.81 -23.77 -5.90
CA PRO A 397 -2.86 -23.37 -4.47
C PRO A 397 -2.45 -21.91 -4.27
N SER A 398 -3.06 -21.27 -3.25
CA SER A 398 -2.74 -19.89 -2.87
C SER A 398 -1.25 -19.73 -2.56
N PRO A 399 -0.47 -18.93 -3.31
CA PRO A 399 0.93 -18.75 -3.01
C PRO A 399 1.12 -17.80 -1.80
N PRO A 400 2.22 -17.93 -1.04
CA PRO A 400 2.57 -16.96 0.00
C PRO A 400 2.77 -15.56 -0.56
N LEU A 401 2.48 -14.54 0.26
CA LEU A 401 2.65 -13.13 -0.11
C LEU A 401 4.05 -12.81 -0.64
N ALA A 402 5.10 -13.38 -0.04
CA ALA A 402 6.48 -13.18 -0.49
C ALA A 402 6.71 -13.67 -1.93
N GLU A 403 6.09 -14.78 -2.33
CA GLU A 403 6.18 -15.30 -3.68
C GLU A 403 5.42 -14.43 -4.69
N ALA A 404 4.22 -14.01 -4.36
CA ALA A 404 3.43 -13.09 -5.18
C ALA A 404 4.13 -11.72 -5.34
N MET A 405 4.74 -11.18 -4.27
CA MET A 405 5.56 -9.96 -4.35
C MET A 405 6.76 -10.14 -5.27
N ARG A 406 7.43 -11.30 -5.21
CA ARG A 406 8.57 -11.59 -6.10
C ARG A 406 8.18 -11.57 -7.57
N VAL A 407 7.00 -12.09 -7.91
CA VAL A 407 6.48 -12.09 -9.29
C VAL A 407 6.23 -10.67 -9.80
N ILE A 408 5.82 -9.75 -8.95
CA ILE A 408 5.48 -8.37 -9.34
C ILE A 408 6.67 -7.43 -9.16
N ALA A 409 7.24 -7.34 -7.95
CA ALA A 409 8.25 -6.34 -7.59
C ALA A 409 9.68 -6.89 -7.52
N GLY A 410 9.86 -8.20 -7.60
CA GLY A 410 11.19 -8.82 -7.60
C GLY A 410 11.93 -8.65 -8.94
N PRO A 411 13.22 -9.06 -8.99
CA PRO A 411 14.00 -9.04 -10.23
C PRO A 411 13.32 -9.81 -11.36
N LYS A 412 13.23 -9.20 -12.55
CA LYS A 412 12.51 -9.71 -13.72
C LYS A 412 10.99 -9.87 -13.50
N GLY A 413 10.46 -9.28 -12.45
CA GLY A 413 9.04 -9.23 -12.15
C GLY A 413 8.24 -8.32 -13.11
N GLU A 414 6.92 -8.24 -12.88
CA GLU A 414 6.01 -7.54 -13.79
C GLU A 414 6.30 -6.03 -13.87
N LEU A 415 6.66 -5.38 -12.75
CA LEU A 415 7.08 -3.97 -12.76
C LEU A 415 8.22 -3.75 -13.75
N GLN A 416 9.27 -4.59 -13.68
CA GLN A 416 10.42 -4.50 -14.59
C GLN A 416 10.01 -4.76 -16.04
N ARG A 417 9.21 -5.81 -16.30
CA ARG A 417 8.74 -6.14 -17.65
C ARG A 417 7.88 -5.04 -18.26
N SER A 418 7.05 -4.38 -17.45
CA SER A 418 6.17 -3.29 -17.89
C SER A 418 6.91 -2.07 -18.41
N ALA A 419 8.19 -1.91 -18.10
CA ALA A 419 9.04 -0.82 -18.58
C ALA A 419 9.55 -1.05 -20.01
N GLY A 420 9.57 -2.31 -20.48
CA GLY A 420 10.06 -2.66 -21.81
C GLY A 420 11.48 -2.11 -22.06
N ASP A 421 11.69 -1.50 -23.22
CA ASP A 421 12.98 -0.92 -23.63
C ASP A 421 13.44 0.29 -22.80
N ARG A 422 12.59 0.81 -21.90
CA ARG A 422 12.91 1.94 -21.01
C ARG A 422 13.55 1.49 -19.71
N TRP A 423 13.52 0.18 -19.42
CA TRP A 423 14.20 -0.38 -18.26
C TRP A 423 15.69 -0.02 -18.24
N GLY A 424 16.18 0.45 -17.07
CA GLY A 424 17.57 0.88 -16.90
C GLY A 424 17.93 2.24 -17.53
N LYS A 425 16.98 2.93 -18.19
CA LYS A 425 17.22 4.23 -18.83
C LYS A 425 16.49 5.39 -18.14
N THR A 426 15.29 5.16 -17.62
CA THR A 426 14.41 6.23 -17.13
C THR A 426 13.95 6.03 -15.67
N GLY A 427 14.39 4.97 -15.01
CA GLY A 427 13.87 4.58 -13.69
C GLY A 427 12.50 3.91 -13.73
N GLU A 428 11.84 3.83 -14.89
CA GLU A 428 10.58 3.08 -15.03
C GLU A 428 10.75 1.61 -14.71
N GLY A 429 9.74 1.02 -14.11
CA GLY A 429 9.73 -0.36 -13.66
C GLY A 429 10.50 -0.61 -12.36
N GLN A 430 11.25 0.37 -11.86
CA GLN A 430 11.99 0.23 -10.60
C GLN A 430 11.06 0.39 -9.40
N GLY A 431 11.22 -0.48 -8.40
CA GLY A 431 10.49 -0.37 -7.16
C GLY A 431 10.65 -1.58 -6.26
N GLY A 432 9.95 -1.50 -5.13
CA GLY A 432 9.86 -2.56 -4.14
C GLY A 432 8.55 -2.48 -3.36
N MET A 433 8.28 -3.51 -2.62
CA MET A 433 7.08 -3.66 -1.80
C MET A 433 7.42 -4.26 -0.45
N ILE A 434 6.66 -3.87 0.56
CA ILE A 434 6.64 -4.51 1.88
C ILE A 434 5.23 -4.96 2.21
N GLY A 435 5.09 -5.97 3.07
CA GLY A 435 3.77 -6.42 3.52
C GLY A 435 3.81 -7.37 4.69
N ILE A 436 2.63 -7.64 5.21
CA ILE A 436 2.38 -8.65 6.23
C ILE A 436 1.24 -9.54 5.74
N GLU A 437 1.43 -10.85 5.85
CA GLU A 437 0.43 -11.87 5.66
C GLU A 437 0.16 -12.57 6.99
N VAL A 438 -1.10 -12.87 7.25
CA VAL A 438 -1.49 -13.73 8.37
C VAL A 438 -2.55 -14.71 7.89
N ILE A 439 -2.40 -15.96 8.33
CA ILE A 439 -3.35 -17.04 8.06
C ILE A 439 -3.83 -17.55 9.40
N ASP A 440 -5.13 -17.44 9.63
CA ASP A 440 -5.79 -18.01 10.80
C ASP A 440 -6.44 -19.34 10.40
N GLU A 441 -5.86 -20.43 10.86
CA GLU A 441 -6.45 -21.78 10.75
C GLU A 441 -7.36 -21.96 11.96
N GLN A 442 -8.66 -22.04 11.74
CA GLN A 442 -9.59 -22.48 12.76
C GLN A 442 -9.41 -23.99 12.94
N GLU A 443 -8.79 -24.38 14.03
CA GLU A 443 -8.82 -25.79 14.43
C GLU A 443 -10.28 -26.18 14.72
N PRO A 444 -10.78 -27.32 14.17
CA PRO A 444 -12.08 -27.83 14.61
C PRO A 444 -12.01 -28.00 16.13
N ASP A 445 -13.10 -27.65 16.83
CA ASP A 445 -13.26 -27.75 18.29
C ASP A 445 -12.84 -29.14 18.80
N VAL A 446 -11.55 -29.36 18.90
CA VAL A 446 -10.99 -30.49 19.66
C VAL A 446 -10.89 -29.98 21.07
N GLU A 447 -11.69 -30.54 21.96
CA GLU A 447 -11.62 -30.28 23.41
C GLU A 447 -10.15 -30.16 23.81
N CYS A 448 -9.73 -28.96 24.19
CA CYS A 448 -8.38 -28.66 24.64
C CYS A 448 -8.04 -29.58 25.81
N GLY A 449 -7.15 -30.53 25.60
CA GLY A 449 -6.54 -31.30 26.67
C GLY A 449 -5.81 -30.35 27.61
N VAL A 450 -6.36 -30.17 28.79
CA VAL A 450 -5.73 -29.39 29.87
C VAL A 450 -4.51 -30.16 30.32
N ASP A 451 -3.32 -29.55 30.25
CA ASP A 451 -2.12 -30.15 30.82
C ASP A 451 -2.25 -30.23 32.35
N SER A 452 -1.41 -31.07 32.96
CA SER A 452 -1.44 -31.40 34.41
C SER A 452 -1.17 -30.20 35.34
N LYS A 453 -1.10 -28.95 34.79
CA LYS A 453 -0.89 -27.69 35.53
C LYS A 453 -1.95 -26.62 35.27
N GLY A 454 -2.96 -26.88 34.44
CA GLY A 454 -4.10 -25.97 34.25
C GLY A 454 -3.76 -24.69 33.45
N GLU A 455 -2.60 -24.62 32.82
CA GLU A 455 -2.22 -23.49 31.96
C GLU A 455 -2.19 -23.91 30.49
N THR A 456 -3.20 -23.52 29.72
CA THR A 456 -3.19 -23.58 28.25
C THR A 456 -2.27 -22.49 27.72
N LYS A 457 -1.01 -22.81 27.47
CA LYS A 457 -0.12 -21.95 26.68
C LYS A 457 -0.52 -22.05 25.20
N SER A 458 -1.55 -21.32 24.78
CA SER A 458 -1.85 -21.09 23.38
C SER A 458 -0.67 -20.32 22.77
N LYS A 459 -0.01 -20.91 21.79
CA LYS A 459 1.04 -20.23 21.03
C LYS A 459 0.38 -19.09 20.26
N LYS A 460 0.76 -17.83 20.54
CA LYS A 460 0.21 -16.68 19.83
C LYS A 460 0.44 -16.81 18.32
N LYS A 461 -0.59 -16.56 17.55
CA LYS A 461 -0.53 -16.50 16.08
C LYS A 461 0.30 -15.27 15.65
N THR A 462 1.14 -15.41 14.61
CA THR A 462 2.05 -14.35 14.16
C THR A 462 1.82 -14.02 12.70
N GLY A 463 1.93 -12.74 12.33
CA GLY A 463 2.03 -12.32 10.96
C GLY A 463 3.39 -12.67 10.35
N ARG A 464 3.42 -12.93 9.05
CA ARG A 464 4.65 -13.13 8.27
C ARG A 464 4.99 -11.86 7.52
N VAL A 465 6.17 -11.33 7.79
CA VAL A 465 6.72 -10.19 7.04
C VAL A 465 7.16 -10.66 5.65
N ALA A 466 6.82 -9.89 4.63
CA ALA A 466 7.22 -10.12 3.25
C ALA A 466 7.72 -8.83 2.60
N PHE A 467 8.72 -8.92 1.75
CA PHE A 467 9.22 -7.82 0.93
C PHE A 467 9.98 -8.35 -0.29
N ASP A 468 9.97 -7.60 -1.38
CA ASP A 468 10.90 -7.78 -2.50
C ASP A 468 11.06 -6.47 -3.28
N PHE A 469 12.14 -6.36 -4.07
CA PHE A 469 12.47 -5.20 -4.88
C PHE A 469 13.39 -5.58 -6.05
N ASN A 470 13.28 -4.83 -7.15
CA ASN A 470 14.07 -5.03 -8.37
C ASN A 470 15.07 -3.91 -8.66
N CYS A 471 15.13 -2.90 -7.80
CA CYS A 471 16.02 -1.75 -7.93
C CYS A 471 17.27 -1.88 -7.05
N GLY A 472 18.09 -0.83 -6.98
CA GLY A 472 19.34 -0.83 -6.24
C GLY A 472 19.19 -1.04 -4.74
N GLY A 473 18.10 -0.54 -4.13
CA GLY A 473 17.84 -0.74 -2.71
C GLY A 473 16.41 -0.39 -2.30
N LEU A 474 16.02 -0.94 -1.15
CA LEU A 474 14.78 -0.65 -0.42
C LEU A 474 15.13 -0.45 1.05
N PHE A 475 15.00 0.78 1.55
CA PHE A 475 15.10 1.04 2.99
C PHE A 475 13.95 0.36 3.70
N ARG A 476 14.25 -0.58 4.58
CA ARG A 476 13.24 -1.35 5.33
C ARG A 476 13.70 -1.65 6.73
N ALA A 477 12.74 -1.66 7.65
CA ALA A 477 12.96 -2.01 9.06
C ALA A 477 11.83 -2.94 9.53
N TYR A 478 12.20 -4.05 10.18
CA TYR A 478 11.29 -5.09 10.66
C TYR A 478 11.95 -5.89 11.79
N TYR A 479 11.17 -6.76 12.43
CA TYR A 479 11.72 -7.74 13.36
C TYR A 479 11.84 -9.11 12.67
N GLU A 480 13.04 -9.63 12.64
CA GLU A 480 13.32 -10.99 12.19
C GLU A 480 13.13 -11.97 13.34
N VAL A 481 12.46 -13.07 13.08
CA VAL A 481 12.25 -14.13 14.08
C VAL A 481 13.25 -15.24 13.82
N ASP A 482 14.12 -15.53 14.79
CA ASP A 482 14.94 -16.73 14.76
C ASP A 482 14.03 -17.97 14.91
N GLU A 483 13.98 -18.80 13.90
CA GLU A 483 13.09 -19.98 13.85
C GLU A 483 13.42 -21.02 14.95
N LYS A 484 14.66 -21.05 15.44
CA LYS A 484 15.12 -22.02 16.45
C LYS A 484 14.80 -21.56 17.86
N THR A 485 15.02 -20.30 18.15
CA THR A 485 14.89 -19.72 19.50
C THR A 485 13.55 -19.01 19.70
N GLY A 486 12.89 -18.56 18.62
CA GLY A 486 11.70 -17.72 18.65
C GLY A 486 11.98 -16.29 19.12
N THR A 487 13.25 -15.91 19.24
CA THR A 487 13.66 -14.54 19.59
C THR A 487 13.48 -13.63 18.39
N GLU A 488 13.12 -12.36 18.66
CA GLU A 488 12.99 -11.32 17.64
C GLU A 488 14.18 -10.37 17.71
N GLU A 489 14.78 -10.11 16.57
CA GLU A 489 15.85 -9.13 16.41
C GLU A 489 15.43 -8.01 15.45
N PRO A 490 15.68 -6.74 15.79
CA PRO A 490 15.41 -5.64 14.86
C PRO A 490 16.43 -5.70 13.70
N LYS A 491 15.91 -5.61 12.47
CA LYS A 491 16.70 -5.52 11.24
C LYS A 491 16.38 -4.22 10.52
N VAL A 492 17.43 -3.49 10.15
CA VAL A 492 17.32 -2.31 9.28
C VAL A 492 18.25 -2.52 8.10
N MET A 493 17.69 -2.54 6.91
CA MET A 493 18.43 -2.88 5.70
C MET A 493 18.05 -1.95 4.55
N VAL A 494 18.96 -1.82 3.58
CA VAL A 494 18.71 -1.10 2.32
C VAL A 494 18.99 -2.00 1.12
N PHE A 495 20.07 -2.74 1.13
CA PHE A 495 20.43 -3.69 0.07
C PHE A 495 19.87 -5.09 0.37
N LYS A 496 20.06 -6.03 -0.54
CA LYS A 496 19.76 -7.45 -0.28
C LYS A 496 20.68 -8.05 0.75
N GLU A 497 21.93 -7.61 0.71
CA GLU A 497 22.98 -7.96 1.66
C GLU A 497 23.10 -6.86 2.74
N GLU A 498 23.70 -7.18 3.87
CA GLU A 498 23.98 -6.19 4.92
C GLU A 498 24.89 -5.08 4.35
N TYR A 499 24.74 -3.87 4.90
CA TYR A 499 25.49 -2.68 4.44
C TYR A 499 27.00 -2.79 4.68
#